data_85c3022b6cd7b09a31f8853f0d84a0da
#
_entry.id   85c3022b6cd7b09a31f8853f0d84a0da
#
_cell.length_a   1.000
_cell.length_b   1.000
_cell.length_c   1.000
_cell.angle_alpha   90.00
_cell.angle_beta   90.00
_cell.angle_gamma   90.00
#
_symmetry.space_group_name_H-M   'P 1'
#
loop_
_entity.id
_entity.type
_entity.pdbx_description
1 polymer ?
#
loop_
_entity_poly.entity_id
_entity_poly.type
_entity_poly.pdbx_seq_one_letter_code
_entity_poly.pdbx_strand_id
1 'polypeptide(L)'
;MSEFEQLYREVILDHYKAPRNHGLLDPSDAVAEGQNPLCGDEVTVSVRFGPGDVIEAVGFEGRGCAISQAATSMLTDLVKGRTAQEIGQMPKDELLEEIGIPLTPVRLKCALLGLKTLKAGVYGIDRWPGEDEDETP
;
A
#
# COMPACT_ATOMS: atom_id res chain seq x y z
N MET A 1 21.72 -4.86 15.36
CA MET A 1 20.58 -5.22 14.52
C MET A 1 20.40 -6.72 14.53
N SER A 2 19.19 -7.19 14.76
CA SER A 2 18.92 -8.62 14.78
C SER A 2 18.95 -9.20 13.36
N GLU A 3 19.09 -10.53 13.28
CA GLU A 3 19.05 -11.22 11.99
C GLU A 3 17.70 -11.03 11.30
N PHE A 4 16.61 -10.96 12.07
CA PHE A 4 15.29 -10.72 11.52
C PHE A 4 15.18 -9.34 10.92
N GLU A 5 15.68 -8.32 11.59
CA GLU A 5 15.64 -6.97 11.05
C GLU A 5 16.44 -6.85 9.77
N GLN A 6 17.58 -7.53 9.69
CA GLN A 6 18.40 -7.53 8.49
C GLN A 6 17.66 -8.20 7.34
N LEU A 7 17.01 -9.33 7.59
CA LEU A 7 16.23 -10.05 6.57
C LEU A 7 15.09 -9.16 6.03
N TYR A 8 14.33 -8.53 6.91
CA TYR A 8 13.24 -7.66 6.48
C TYR A 8 13.75 -6.44 5.73
N ARG A 9 14.91 -5.92 6.12
CA ARG A 9 15.53 -4.81 5.39
C ARG A 9 15.89 -5.23 3.97
N GLU A 10 16.38 -6.43 3.78
CA GLU A 10 16.68 -6.97 2.46
C GLU A 10 15.41 -7.12 1.61
N VAL A 11 14.32 -7.57 2.22
CA VAL A 11 13.02 -7.67 1.56
C VAL A 11 12.54 -6.29 1.10
N ILE A 12 12.67 -5.28 1.95
CA ILE A 12 12.29 -3.91 1.62
C ILE A 12 13.12 -3.41 0.43
N LEU A 13 14.42 -3.63 0.45
CA LEU A 13 15.29 -3.21 -0.65
C LEU A 13 14.94 -3.92 -1.95
N ASP A 14 14.61 -5.22 -1.88
CA ASP A 14 14.22 -5.98 -3.04
C ASP A 14 12.95 -5.41 -3.67
N HIS A 15 11.92 -5.13 -2.85
CA HIS A 15 10.69 -4.52 -3.34
C HIS A 15 10.91 -3.12 -3.88
N TYR A 16 11.84 -2.38 -3.30
CA TYR A 16 12.16 -1.04 -3.80
C TYR A 16 12.85 -1.09 -5.17
N LYS A 17 13.80 -2.00 -5.32
CA LYS A 17 14.56 -2.12 -6.57
C LYS A 17 13.77 -2.78 -7.70
N ALA A 18 12.92 -3.73 -7.35
CA ALA A 18 12.13 -4.49 -8.31
C ALA A 18 10.68 -4.56 -7.82
N PRO A 19 9.95 -3.43 -7.85
CA PRO A 19 8.58 -3.40 -7.32
C PRO A 19 7.66 -4.33 -8.10
N ARG A 20 6.80 -5.05 -7.35
CA ARG A 20 5.81 -5.93 -7.91
C ARG A 20 4.62 -5.12 -8.38
N ASN A 21 4.01 -5.56 -9.48
CA ASN A 21 2.81 -4.91 -10.01
C ASN A 21 3.03 -3.42 -10.32
N HIS A 22 4.23 -3.06 -10.74
CA HIS A 22 4.57 -1.70 -11.09
C HIS A 22 3.97 -1.33 -12.44
N GLY A 23 3.47 -0.11 -12.55
CA GLY A 23 2.79 0.39 -13.74
C GLY A 23 1.29 0.41 -13.58
N LEU A 24 0.64 1.42 -14.13
CA LEU A 24 -0.81 1.54 -14.03
C LEU A 24 -1.49 0.61 -15.03
N LEU A 25 -2.64 0.06 -14.62
CA LEU A 25 -3.46 -0.78 -15.48
C LEU A 25 -4.22 0.07 -16.49
N ASP A 26 -4.38 -0.46 -17.69
CA ASP A 26 -5.20 0.15 -18.73
C ASP A 26 -5.86 -0.97 -19.54
N PRO A 27 -7.16 -1.18 -19.40
CA PRO A 27 -8.11 -0.41 -18.59
C PRO A 27 -8.03 -0.75 -17.10
N SER A 28 -8.63 0.13 -16.28
CA SER A 28 -8.79 -0.09 -14.86
C SER A 28 -10.22 0.26 -14.44
N ASP A 29 -10.67 -0.34 -13.33
CA ASP A 29 -12.01 -0.05 -12.80
C ASP A 29 -11.96 1.07 -11.76
N ALA A 30 -10.84 1.26 -11.10
CA ALA A 30 -10.66 2.32 -10.12
C ALA A 30 -9.21 2.79 -10.14
N VAL A 31 -9.02 4.09 -9.96
CA VAL A 31 -7.69 4.71 -9.82
C VAL A 31 -7.77 5.69 -8.66
N ALA A 32 -6.79 5.67 -7.79
CA ALA A 32 -6.71 6.58 -6.66
C ALA A 32 -5.29 7.13 -6.52
N GLU A 33 -5.20 8.37 -6.08
CA GLU A 33 -3.93 9.03 -5.85
C GLU A 33 -3.83 9.45 -4.39
N GLY A 34 -2.63 9.34 -3.83
CA GLY A 34 -2.36 9.76 -2.47
C GLY A 34 -1.02 10.45 -2.38
N GLN A 35 -0.89 11.31 -1.39
CA GLN A 35 0.32 12.06 -1.14
C GLN A 35 0.60 12.15 0.35
N ASN A 36 1.89 12.12 0.67
CA ASN A 36 2.35 12.40 2.03
C ASN A 36 3.33 13.57 1.95
N PRO A 37 2.84 14.81 2.19
CA PRO A 37 3.70 15.99 2.03
C PRO A 37 4.87 16.05 3.01
N LEU A 38 4.77 15.33 4.14
CA LEU A 38 5.87 15.29 5.12
C LEU A 38 7.13 14.63 4.54
N CYS A 39 6.96 13.64 3.67
CA CYS A 39 8.06 12.89 3.08
C CYS A 39 8.22 13.15 1.59
N GLY A 40 7.31 13.89 0.98
CA GLY A 40 7.30 14.07 -0.47
C GLY A 40 6.89 12.82 -1.22
N ASP A 41 6.25 11.86 -0.55
CA ASP A 41 5.80 10.63 -1.19
C ASP A 41 4.53 10.87 -1.98
N GLU A 42 4.44 10.21 -3.15
CA GLU A 42 3.24 10.20 -3.97
C GLU A 42 3.00 8.78 -4.45
N VAL A 43 1.74 8.38 -4.53
CA VAL A 43 1.39 7.06 -5.07
C VAL A 43 0.09 7.16 -5.83
N THR A 44 0.03 6.45 -6.96
CA THR A 44 -1.20 6.23 -7.73
C THR A 44 -1.40 4.73 -7.83
N VAL A 45 -2.59 4.27 -7.47
CA VAL A 45 -2.93 2.85 -7.49
C VAL A 45 -4.10 2.64 -8.44
N SER A 46 -4.02 1.64 -9.29
CA SER A 46 -5.09 1.24 -10.20
C SER A 46 -5.52 -0.18 -9.89
N VAL A 47 -6.82 -0.45 -10.00
CA VAL A 47 -7.39 -1.75 -9.65
C VAL A 47 -8.34 -2.20 -10.75
N ARG A 48 -8.34 -3.50 -11.02
CA ARG A 48 -9.34 -4.14 -11.88
C ARG A 48 -10.02 -5.24 -11.08
N PHE A 49 -11.35 -5.22 -11.09
CA PHE A 49 -12.14 -6.21 -10.37
C PHE A 49 -12.61 -7.33 -11.30
N GLY A 50 -12.65 -8.54 -10.77
CA GLY A 50 -13.30 -9.68 -11.38
C GLY A 50 -14.68 -9.91 -10.76
N PRO A 51 -15.31 -11.06 -11.06
CA PRO A 51 -16.60 -11.39 -10.50
C PRO A 51 -16.59 -11.36 -8.97
N GLY A 52 -17.66 -10.83 -8.36
CA GLY A 52 -17.77 -10.74 -6.91
C GLY A 52 -16.93 -9.64 -6.30
N ASP A 53 -16.52 -8.65 -7.08
CA ASP A 53 -15.67 -7.53 -6.64
C ASP A 53 -14.32 -7.99 -6.07
N VAL A 54 -13.83 -9.11 -6.58
CA VAL A 54 -12.50 -9.62 -6.23
C VAL A 54 -11.45 -8.84 -7.02
N ILE A 55 -10.37 -8.43 -6.36
CA ILE A 55 -9.27 -7.77 -7.05
C ILE A 55 -8.56 -8.78 -7.95
N GLU A 56 -8.74 -8.62 -9.23
CA GLU A 56 -8.14 -9.47 -10.25
C GLU A 56 -6.75 -9.01 -10.61
N ALA A 57 -6.55 -7.70 -10.67
CA ALA A 57 -5.26 -7.09 -10.98
C ALA A 57 -5.13 -5.75 -10.27
N VAL A 58 -3.90 -5.40 -9.92
CA VAL A 58 -3.58 -4.13 -9.28
C VAL A 58 -2.26 -3.64 -9.85
N GLY A 59 -2.16 -2.34 -10.04
CA GLY A 59 -0.91 -1.73 -10.49
C GLY A 59 -0.68 -0.43 -9.74
N PHE A 60 0.56 0.00 -9.67
CA PHE A 60 0.86 1.27 -9.03
C PHE A 60 2.05 1.95 -9.66
N GLU A 61 2.09 3.25 -9.48
CA GLU A 61 3.25 4.08 -9.76
C GLU A 61 3.38 5.06 -8.61
N GLY A 62 4.59 5.52 -8.38
CA GLY A 62 4.79 6.48 -7.32
C GLY A 62 6.24 6.90 -7.23
N ARG A 63 6.50 7.84 -6.35
CA ARG A 63 7.85 8.28 -6.03
C ARG A 63 7.89 8.68 -4.57
N GLY A 64 9.07 8.60 -3.98
CA GLY A 64 9.25 8.91 -2.59
C GLY A 64 10.32 8.02 -1.97
N CYS A 65 10.26 7.87 -0.67
CA CYS A 65 11.27 7.10 0.04
C CYS A 65 11.13 5.60 -0.22
N ALA A 66 12.19 4.86 0.08
CA ALA A 66 12.23 3.42 -0.13
C ALA A 66 11.12 2.70 0.65
N ILE A 67 10.80 3.17 1.85
CA ILE A 67 9.75 2.56 2.68
C ILE A 67 8.38 2.67 2.00
N SER A 68 8.06 3.86 1.49
CA SER A 68 6.78 4.09 0.81
C SER A 68 6.64 3.18 -0.42
N GLN A 69 7.67 3.12 -1.25
CA GLN A 69 7.64 2.34 -2.48
C GLN A 69 7.61 0.84 -2.20
N ALA A 70 8.42 0.38 -1.26
CA ALA A 70 8.47 -1.03 -0.91
C ALA A 70 7.17 -1.48 -0.26
N ALA A 71 6.61 -0.69 0.63
CA ALA A 71 5.35 -1.02 1.30
C ALA A 71 4.20 -1.11 0.30
N THR A 72 4.15 -0.21 -0.67
CA THR A 72 3.10 -0.26 -1.71
C THR A 72 3.27 -1.50 -2.58
N SER A 73 4.50 -1.84 -2.95
CA SER A 73 4.78 -3.08 -3.68
C SER A 73 4.30 -4.31 -2.92
N MET A 74 4.62 -4.41 -1.63
CA MET A 74 4.17 -5.52 -0.78
C MET A 74 2.65 -5.57 -0.70
N LEU A 75 2.02 -4.41 -0.55
CA LEU A 75 0.57 -4.30 -0.48
C LEU A 75 -0.10 -4.87 -1.73
N THR A 76 0.43 -4.58 -2.91
CA THR A 76 -0.18 -5.06 -4.15
C THR A 76 -0.22 -6.57 -4.21
N ASP A 77 0.78 -7.25 -3.68
CA ASP A 77 0.75 -8.71 -3.61
C ASP A 77 -0.25 -9.23 -2.58
N LEU A 78 -0.42 -8.51 -1.47
CA LEU A 78 -1.34 -8.91 -0.42
C LEU A 78 -2.81 -8.82 -0.84
N VAL A 79 -3.14 -7.86 -1.70
CA VAL A 79 -4.55 -7.56 -1.99
C VAL A 79 -5.14 -8.35 -3.15
N LYS A 80 -4.31 -8.95 -3.99
CA LYS A 80 -4.81 -9.76 -5.10
C LYS A 80 -5.64 -10.92 -4.58
N GLY A 81 -6.81 -11.14 -5.16
CA GLY A 81 -7.69 -12.22 -4.77
C GLY A 81 -8.61 -11.88 -3.61
N ARG A 82 -8.48 -10.70 -3.02
CA ARG A 82 -9.38 -10.24 -1.95
C ARG A 82 -10.51 -9.42 -2.55
N THR A 83 -11.64 -9.41 -1.85
CA THR A 83 -12.78 -8.59 -2.28
C THR A 83 -12.58 -7.14 -1.86
N ALA A 84 -13.32 -6.25 -2.50
CA ALA A 84 -13.32 -4.84 -2.12
C ALA A 84 -13.68 -4.67 -0.65
N GLN A 85 -14.65 -5.44 -0.16
CA GLN A 85 -15.05 -5.40 1.25
C GLN A 85 -13.90 -5.79 2.17
N GLU A 86 -13.19 -6.86 1.82
CA GLU A 86 -12.04 -7.32 2.62
C GLU A 86 -10.94 -6.26 2.67
N ILE A 87 -10.69 -5.58 1.56
CA ILE A 87 -9.70 -4.51 1.52
C ILE A 87 -10.09 -3.37 2.45
N GLY A 88 -11.36 -3.00 2.45
CA GLY A 88 -11.85 -1.95 3.32
C GLY A 88 -11.67 -2.26 4.79
N GLN A 89 -11.73 -3.53 5.15
CA GLN A 89 -11.58 -3.99 6.53
C GLN A 89 -10.15 -4.41 6.88
N MET A 90 -9.24 -4.37 5.92
CA MET A 90 -7.86 -4.80 6.13
C MET A 90 -7.17 -3.93 7.18
N PRO A 91 -6.71 -4.53 8.28
CA PRO A 91 -6.01 -3.75 9.31
C PRO A 91 -4.61 -3.36 8.82
N LYS A 92 -4.18 -2.18 9.24
CA LYS A 92 -2.83 -1.70 8.92
C LYS A 92 -1.75 -2.65 9.43
N ASP A 93 -2.03 -3.35 10.52
CA ASP A 93 -1.07 -4.28 11.11
C ASP A 93 -0.69 -5.39 10.16
N GLU A 94 -1.57 -5.82 9.28
CA GLU A 94 -1.26 -6.85 8.31
C GLU A 94 -0.12 -6.42 7.38
N LEU A 95 -0.17 -5.18 6.90
CA LEU A 95 0.91 -4.65 6.08
C LEU A 95 2.17 -4.41 6.90
N LEU A 96 2.02 -3.90 8.12
CA LEU A 96 3.17 -3.61 8.98
C LEU A 96 3.93 -4.88 9.34
N GLU A 97 3.24 -6.01 9.50
CA GLU A 97 3.88 -7.30 9.74
C GLU A 97 4.72 -7.75 8.54
N GLU A 98 4.25 -7.48 7.32
CA GLU A 98 5.02 -7.79 6.12
C GLU A 98 6.30 -6.96 6.04
N ILE A 99 6.23 -5.70 6.45
CA ILE A 99 7.39 -4.82 6.49
C ILE A 99 8.39 -5.30 7.55
N GLY A 100 7.87 -5.70 8.71
CA GLY A 100 8.62 -6.48 9.70
C GLY A 100 9.66 -5.74 10.51
N ILE A 101 9.83 -4.43 10.32
CA ILE A 101 10.77 -3.64 11.11
C ILE A 101 10.04 -2.51 11.84
N PRO A 102 10.56 -2.07 12.98
CA PRO A 102 9.98 -0.92 13.68
C PRO A 102 10.11 0.34 12.83
N LEU A 103 9.06 1.15 12.85
CA LEU A 103 9.02 2.40 12.09
C LEU A 103 8.76 3.56 13.03
N THR A 104 9.45 4.67 12.78
CA THR A 104 9.16 5.93 13.46
C THR A 104 7.78 6.44 13.02
N PRO A 105 7.14 7.36 13.77
CA PRO A 105 5.84 7.89 13.36
C PRO A 105 5.82 8.46 11.94
N VAL A 106 6.87 9.14 11.52
CA VAL A 106 6.95 9.68 10.15
C VAL A 106 7.01 8.54 9.12
N ARG A 107 7.87 7.54 9.38
CA ARG A 107 8.00 6.40 8.46
C ARG A 107 6.75 5.54 8.43
N LEU A 108 6.02 5.48 9.54
CA LEU A 108 4.74 4.77 9.59
C LEU A 108 3.75 5.36 8.59
N LYS A 109 3.68 6.68 8.52
CA LYS A 109 2.82 7.35 7.52
C LYS A 109 3.27 7.07 6.10
N CYS A 110 4.57 7.01 5.85
CA CYS A 110 5.10 6.65 4.54
C CYS A 110 4.68 5.22 4.17
N ALA A 111 4.79 4.29 5.12
CA ALA A 111 4.46 2.90 4.88
C ALA A 111 2.97 2.68 4.61
N LEU A 112 2.11 3.48 5.22
CA LEU A 112 0.66 3.30 5.12
C LEU A 112 0.02 4.09 3.98
N LEU A 113 0.77 4.92 3.28
CA LEU A 113 0.23 5.75 2.20
C LEU A 113 -0.47 4.93 1.13
N GLY A 114 0.15 3.85 0.66
CA GLY A 114 -0.42 3.00 -0.38
C GLY A 114 -1.71 2.33 0.07
N LEU A 115 -1.75 1.83 1.31
CA LEU A 115 -2.95 1.20 1.85
C LEU A 115 -4.10 2.18 1.95
N LYS A 116 -3.84 3.38 2.47
CA LYS A 116 -4.85 4.42 2.58
C LYS A 116 -5.39 4.82 1.21
N THR A 117 -4.50 4.98 0.24
CA THR A 117 -4.87 5.32 -1.13
C THR A 117 -5.72 4.23 -1.76
N LEU A 118 -5.31 2.97 -1.60
CA LEU A 118 -6.05 1.84 -2.15
C LEU A 118 -7.46 1.75 -1.56
N LYS A 119 -7.59 1.90 -0.24
CA LYS A 119 -8.90 1.87 0.41
C LYS A 119 -9.82 2.96 -0.13
N ALA A 120 -9.31 4.17 -0.30
CA ALA A 120 -10.10 5.26 -0.86
C ALA A 120 -10.54 4.95 -2.27
N GLY A 121 -9.68 4.37 -3.10
CA GLY A 121 -10.01 4.00 -4.47
C GLY A 121 -11.04 2.89 -4.55
N VAL A 122 -10.90 1.88 -3.71
CA VAL A 122 -11.80 0.72 -3.69
C VAL A 122 -13.21 1.12 -3.26
N TYR A 123 -13.31 1.98 -2.26
CA TYR A 123 -14.62 2.46 -1.79
C TYR A 123 -15.18 3.59 -2.65
N GLY A 124 -14.32 4.30 -3.38
CA GLY A 124 -14.75 5.48 -4.12
C GLY A 124 -15.18 6.62 -3.22
N ILE A 125 -14.62 6.68 -2.01
CA ILE A 125 -14.95 7.70 -1.01
C ILE A 125 -13.68 8.43 -0.59
N ASP A 126 -13.84 9.68 -0.18
CA ASP A 126 -12.73 10.50 0.29
C ASP A 126 -12.26 10.08 1.67
N ARG A 127 -13.16 9.51 2.46
CA ARG A 127 -12.86 9.01 3.81
C ARG A 127 -13.36 7.59 3.93
N TRP A 128 -12.65 6.79 4.72
CA TRP A 128 -13.03 5.43 5.03
C TRP A 128 -12.96 5.23 6.54
N PRO A 129 -13.71 4.24 7.07
CA PRO A 129 -13.68 3.99 8.52
C PRO A 129 -12.26 3.72 8.98
N GLY A 130 -11.82 4.37 10.05
CA GLY A 130 -10.48 4.20 10.59
C GLY A 130 -9.45 5.17 10.03
N GLU A 131 -9.83 6.10 9.17
CA GLU A 131 -8.89 7.08 8.64
C GLU A 131 -8.19 7.86 9.74
N ASP A 132 -8.95 8.30 10.73
CA ASP A 132 -8.40 9.06 11.86
C ASP A 132 -7.44 8.21 12.68
N GLU A 133 -7.68 6.92 12.76
CA GLU A 133 -6.80 5.98 13.45
C GLU A 133 -5.45 5.86 12.75
N ASP A 134 -5.46 5.91 11.43
CA ASP A 134 -4.22 5.80 10.64
C ASP A 134 -3.37 7.06 10.75
N GLU A 135 -3.96 8.18 11.07
CA GLU A 135 -3.22 9.42 11.28
C GLU A 135 -2.55 9.46 12.63
N THR A 136 -2.96 8.60 13.54
CA THR A 136 -2.41 8.51 14.88
C THR A 136 -1.32 7.47 14.91
N PRO A 137 -0.07 7.88 15.21
CA PRO A 137 1.03 6.93 15.28
C PRO A 137 0.85 5.89 16.36
#